data_18e556b2d73891e7afae70d9777defd7
#
_entry.id   18e556b2d73891e7afae70d9777defd7
#
_cell.length_a   1.000
_cell.length_b   1.000
_cell.length_c   1.000
_cell.angle_alpha   90.00
_cell.angle_beta   90.00
_cell.angle_gamma   90.00
#
_symmetry.space_group_name_H-M   'P 1'
#
loop_
_entity.id
_entity.type
_entity.pdbx_description
1 polymer ?
#
loop_
_entity_poly.entity_id
_entity_poly.type
_entity_poly.pdbx_seq_one_letter_code
_entity_poly.pdbx_strand_id
1 'polypeptide(L)'
;MRPAGEKTGAVRVAWFGHGAGRRADGLSTYSREVVGALVRRGVDVCFFSYRRDGHLAPVPRSVHLGSARFKTVTIPLPSTIDTIQRELDRFSPDVLHLSLSHSLLDATVLKHAHARGVPTVVTVHLPYAPVHSGRGRVLLGMYRFHARALRAADRCIALSNDQRDLLLSVGCDGSRIDVLGNGVDTEVVSPGPSRIREELGAAFVVSYLGRLDPEKRVTHLVDAFLRQRWPQNHALLIAGAGDHESRLRAMTRGAPTVHLLGAVHDRERCVDILRGTDVFVLPSTAEGLSLSMLEAMAAGCAVIATDVAEDGAALGHAGIRIPRHPLEPALSQALTLVHDDVALRVSLSQRARIRVTSAYSLQTRIDGLMSVYSELSGRYAARAIALADARAASAS
;
A
#
# COMPACT_ATOMS: atom_id res chain seq x y z
N MET A 1 24.15 27.19 -9.37
CA MET A 1 23.46 27.14 -10.67
C MET A 1 24.26 26.25 -11.61
N ARG A 2 23.73 25.08 -12.02
CA ARG A 2 24.32 24.26 -13.09
C ARG A 2 23.81 24.80 -14.44
N PRO A 3 24.65 24.83 -15.50
CA PRO A 3 24.22 25.25 -16.82
C PRO A 3 23.16 24.29 -17.37
N ALA A 4 22.21 24.84 -18.14
CA ALA A 4 21.18 24.10 -18.87
C ALA A 4 21.82 23.35 -20.04
N GLY A 5 22.34 22.13 -19.78
CA GLY A 5 22.92 21.22 -20.77
C GLY A 5 22.52 19.80 -20.39
N GLU A 6 21.89 19.12 -21.32
CA GLU A 6 21.49 17.72 -21.37
C GLU A 6 21.53 16.93 -20.05
N LYS A 7 20.38 16.81 -19.38
CA LYS A 7 20.20 15.88 -18.26
C LYS A 7 20.02 14.45 -18.81
N THR A 8 21.10 13.80 -19.21
CA THR A 8 21.17 12.35 -19.48
C THR A 8 21.35 11.52 -18.21
N GLY A 9 21.06 12.10 -17.04
CA GLY A 9 21.19 11.44 -15.73
C GLY A 9 19.87 10.87 -15.21
N ALA A 10 19.98 9.92 -14.28
CA ALA A 10 18.83 9.37 -13.56
C ALA A 10 17.95 10.45 -12.93
N VAL A 11 16.63 10.30 -13.02
CA VAL A 11 15.67 11.20 -12.35
C VAL A 11 15.90 11.14 -10.84
N ARG A 12 15.98 12.29 -10.18
CA ARG A 12 16.25 12.44 -8.75
C ARG A 12 14.96 12.76 -8.01
N VAL A 13 14.54 11.86 -7.13
CA VAL A 13 13.28 11.96 -6.39
C VAL A 13 13.54 12.13 -4.90
N ALA A 14 13.07 13.23 -4.31
CA ALA A 14 12.97 13.36 -2.86
C ALA A 14 11.65 12.72 -2.41
N TRP A 15 11.72 11.54 -1.80
CA TRP A 15 10.54 10.78 -1.36
C TRP A 15 10.28 10.97 0.13
N PHE A 16 9.15 11.57 0.47
CA PHE A 16 8.65 11.68 1.84
C PHE A 16 7.68 10.55 2.12
N GLY A 17 8.07 9.60 2.95
CA GLY A 17 7.31 8.38 3.17
C GLY A 17 7.35 7.84 4.61
N HIS A 18 6.81 6.65 4.76
CA HIS A 18 6.69 5.98 6.05
C HIS A 18 7.79 4.93 6.19
N GLY A 19 8.63 5.08 7.22
CA GLY A 19 9.59 4.06 7.63
C GLY A 19 8.86 2.89 8.33
N ALA A 20 9.45 1.69 8.29
CA ALA A 20 8.92 0.54 9.00
C ALA A 20 8.90 0.82 10.51
N GLY A 21 7.77 0.53 11.17
CA GLY A 21 7.64 0.58 12.62
C GLY A 21 7.66 -0.82 13.24
N ARG A 22 7.50 -0.91 14.58
CA ARG A 22 7.34 -2.19 15.27
C ARG A 22 6.17 -3.04 14.77
N ARG A 23 5.15 -2.42 14.15
CA ARG A 23 4.05 -3.11 13.48
C ARG A 23 4.19 -2.85 11.99
N ALA A 24 4.23 -3.91 11.19
CA ALA A 24 4.13 -3.78 9.73
C ALA A 24 2.75 -3.19 9.39
N ASP A 25 2.76 -2.09 8.66
CA ASP A 25 1.55 -1.45 8.14
C ASP A 25 1.63 -1.30 6.62
N GLY A 26 0.46 -1.19 5.98
CA GLY A 26 0.38 -1.09 4.52
C GLY A 26 1.15 0.10 3.94
N LEU A 27 1.27 1.22 4.69
CA LEU A 27 1.99 2.39 4.24
C LEU A 27 3.51 2.19 4.19
N SER A 28 4.07 1.55 5.22
CA SER A 28 5.50 1.23 5.26
C SER A 28 5.86 0.18 4.21
N THR A 29 4.98 -0.81 4.00
CA THR A 29 5.12 -1.81 2.93
C THR A 29 5.08 -1.13 1.56
N TYR A 30 4.08 -0.29 1.30
CA TYR A 30 3.98 0.47 0.06
C TYR A 30 5.25 1.30 -0.20
N SER A 31 5.68 2.11 0.77
CA SER A 31 6.87 2.95 0.62
C SER A 31 8.12 2.12 0.29
N ARG A 32 8.31 0.99 0.98
CA ARG A 32 9.45 0.09 0.75
C ARG A 32 9.43 -0.53 -0.65
N GLU A 33 8.29 -1.09 -1.05
CA GLU A 33 8.14 -1.79 -2.33
C GLU A 33 8.30 -0.82 -3.51
N VAL A 34 7.60 0.32 -3.47
CA VAL A 34 7.64 1.32 -4.54
C VAL A 34 9.01 1.97 -4.65
N VAL A 35 9.59 2.43 -3.52
CA VAL A 35 10.93 3.05 -3.54
C VAL A 35 11.99 2.05 -3.98
N GLY A 36 11.95 0.80 -3.48
CA GLY A 36 12.85 -0.25 -3.91
C GLY A 36 12.76 -0.52 -5.42
N ALA A 37 11.56 -0.54 -5.97
CA ALA A 37 11.34 -0.73 -7.40
C ALA A 37 11.83 0.47 -8.24
N LEU A 38 11.62 1.71 -7.78
CA LEU A 38 12.16 2.91 -8.44
C LEU A 38 13.69 2.90 -8.47
N VAL A 39 14.34 2.52 -7.37
CA VAL A 39 15.81 2.39 -7.32
C VAL A 39 16.31 1.32 -8.29
N ARG A 40 15.64 0.15 -8.37
CA ARG A 40 15.98 -0.89 -9.37
C ARG A 40 15.83 -0.40 -10.82
N ARG A 41 14.95 0.57 -11.07
CA ARG A 41 14.76 1.23 -12.38
C ARG A 41 15.73 2.40 -12.62
N GLY A 42 16.70 2.61 -11.74
CA GLY A 42 17.74 3.63 -11.89
C GLY A 42 17.33 5.03 -11.43
N VAL A 43 16.23 5.18 -10.68
CA VAL A 43 15.86 6.45 -10.06
C VAL A 43 16.77 6.72 -8.86
N ASP A 44 17.38 7.91 -8.79
CA ASP A 44 18.15 8.34 -7.59
C ASP A 44 17.15 8.85 -6.54
N VAL A 45 16.97 8.09 -5.46
CA VAL A 45 15.98 8.41 -4.42
C VAL A 45 16.67 8.83 -3.13
N CYS A 46 16.26 10.02 -2.62
CA CYS A 46 16.52 10.44 -1.25
C CYS A 46 15.24 10.24 -0.42
N PHE A 47 15.28 9.29 0.52
CA PHE A 47 14.12 8.90 1.31
C PHE A 47 14.08 9.64 2.65
N PHE A 48 13.02 10.42 2.88
CA PHE A 48 12.75 11.11 4.13
C PHE A 48 11.72 10.38 4.96
N SER A 49 12.06 10.01 6.20
CA SER A 49 11.13 9.29 7.10
C SER A 49 11.14 9.86 8.52
N TYR A 50 9.99 9.74 9.21
CA TYR A 50 9.81 10.19 10.60
C TYR A 50 10.20 9.13 11.64
N ARG A 51 10.71 7.97 11.24
CA ARG A 51 11.04 6.87 12.17
C ARG A 51 12.47 6.41 12.01
N ARG A 52 13.14 6.24 13.16
CA ARG A 52 14.48 5.63 13.25
C ARG A 52 14.44 4.10 13.20
N ASP A 53 13.32 3.50 13.59
CA ASP A 53 13.22 2.07 13.83
C ASP A 53 12.58 1.40 12.61
N GLY A 54 13.39 0.82 11.76
CA GLY A 54 12.89 -0.03 10.70
C GLY A 54 13.91 -0.21 9.59
N HIS A 55 14.06 -1.44 9.15
CA HIS A 55 14.79 -1.77 7.95
C HIS A 55 14.09 -1.11 6.75
N LEU A 56 14.57 0.07 6.40
CA LEU A 56 14.25 0.67 5.11
C LEU A 56 14.73 -0.30 4.02
N ALA A 57 14.02 -0.36 2.91
CA ALA A 57 14.59 -0.93 1.69
C ALA A 57 15.99 -0.35 1.50
N PRO A 58 16.92 -1.06 0.84
CA PRO A 58 18.25 -0.55 0.54
C PRO A 58 18.13 0.68 -0.36
N VAL A 59 17.91 1.85 0.28
CA VAL A 59 17.89 3.14 -0.36
C VAL A 59 19.26 3.74 -0.15
N PRO A 60 19.97 4.12 -1.22
CA PRO A 60 21.33 4.66 -1.10
C PRO A 60 21.43 5.89 -0.20
N ARG A 61 20.34 6.63 -0.05
CA ARG A 61 20.27 7.83 0.77
C ARG A 61 18.96 7.92 1.55
N SER A 62 19.07 7.96 2.88
CA SER A 62 17.92 8.14 3.79
C SER A 62 18.17 9.28 4.77
N VAL A 63 17.12 10.05 5.06
CA VAL A 63 17.12 11.17 6.01
C VAL A 63 16.08 10.93 7.07
N HIS A 64 16.52 10.86 8.33
CA HIS A 64 15.60 10.73 9.46
C HIS A 64 15.14 12.08 9.96
N LEU A 65 13.83 12.28 9.99
CA LEU A 65 13.19 13.51 10.44
C LEU A 65 12.79 13.40 11.92
N GLY A 66 13.23 14.33 12.72
CA GLY A 66 12.85 14.40 14.13
C GLY A 66 11.35 14.67 14.28
N SER A 67 10.64 13.85 15.04
CA SER A 67 9.22 14.02 15.27
C SER A 67 8.77 13.48 16.62
N ALA A 68 7.71 14.09 17.18
CA ALA A 68 6.91 13.54 18.25
C ALA A 68 5.60 12.99 17.65
N ARG A 69 5.01 11.99 18.30
CA ARG A 69 3.73 11.41 17.87
C ARG A 69 2.68 11.61 18.94
N PHE A 70 1.55 12.17 18.53
CA PHE A 70 0.37 12.26 19.36
C PHE A 70 -0.78 11.50 18.69
N LYS A 71 -1.14 10.35 19.25
CA LYS A 71 -2.10 9.40 18.64
C LYS A 71 -1.69 9.04 17.20
N THR A 72 -2.48 9.44 16.22
CA THR A 72 -2.26 9.18 14.79
C THR A 72 -1.53 10.32 14.08
N VAL A 73 -1.35 11.48 14.73
CA VAL A 73 -0.75 12.68 14.12
C VAL A 73 0.73 12.74 14.41
N THR A 74 1.55 12.97 13.38
CA THR A 74 2.99 13.22 13.48
C THR A 74 3.23 14.72 13.61
N ILE A 75 3.88 15.13 14.70
CA ILE A 75 4.24 16.52 14.99
C ILE A 75 5.75 16.65 14.79
N PRO A 76 6.22 17.50 13.86
CA PRO A 76 7.64 17.69 13.63
C PRO A 76 8.33 18.42 14.81
N LEU A 77 9.58 18.13 15.05
CA LEU A 77 10.42 18.94 15.92
C LEU A 77 10.83 20.24 15.20
N PRO A 78 11.15 21.33 15.91
CA PRO A 78 11.54 22.61 15.29
C PRO A 78 12.69 22.49 14.27
N SER A 79 13.72 21.70 14.59
CA SER A 79 14.88 21.47 13.71
C SER A 79 14.57 20.63 12.46
N THR A 80 13.38 20.07 12.34
CA THR A 80 13.01 19.20 11.22
C THR A 80 12.94 19.98 9.90
N ILE A 81 12.41 21.20 9.95
CA ILE A 81 12.29 22.06 8.76
C ILE A 81 13.66 22.42 8.21
N ASP A 82 14.60 22.83 9.08
CA ASP A 82 15.97 23.15 8.66
C ASP A 82 16.69 21.94 8.07
N THR A 83 16.43 20.75 8.63
CA THR A 83 16.98 19.49 8.10
C THR A 83 16.43 19.20 6.71
N ILE A 84 15.11 19.33 6.50
CA ILE A 84 14.49 19.16 5.19
C ILE A 84 15.07 20.15 4.17
N GLN A 85 15.15 21.42 4.52
CA GLN A 85 15.66 22.46 3.62
C GLN A 85 17.10 22.16 3.19
N ARG A 86 17.99 21.90 4.14
CA ARG A 86 19.39 21.56 3.90
C ARG A 86 19.56 20.34 2.99
N GLU A 87 18.81 19.28 3.27
CA GLU A 87 18.92 18.03 2.48
C GLU A 87 18.29 18.17 1.09
N LEU A 88 17.22 18.94 0.93
CA LEU A 88 16.66 19.27 -0.38
C LEU A 88 17.65 20.13 -1.20
N ASP A 89 18.30 21.12 -0.60
CA ASP A 89 19.30 21.96 -1.29
C ASP A 89 20.52 21.12 -1.71
N ARG A 90 20.98 20.20 -0.85
CA ARG A 90 22.10 19.31 -1.13
C ARG A 90 21.75 18.25 -2.19
N PHE A 91 20.58 17.69 -2.12
CA PHE A 91 20.13 16.65 -3.05
C PHE A 91 19.69 17.24 -4.38
N SER A 92 19.12 18.43 -4.42
CA SER A 92 18.58 19.11 -5.62
C SER A 92 17.68 18.17 -6.44
N PRO A 93 16.52 17.73 -5.91
CA PRO A 93 15.66 16.79 -6.59
C PRO A 93 15.02 17.36 -7.85
N ASP A 94 14.72 16.51 -8.83
CA ASP A 94 13.94 16.85 -10.01
C ASP A 94 12.43 16.79 -9.71
N VAL A 95 12.01 15.96 -8.74
CA VAL A 95 10.63 15.78 -8.28
C VAL A 95 10.62 15.55 -6.77
N LEU A 96 9.66 16.16 -6.07
CA LEU A 96 9.34 15.82 -4.69
C LEU A 96 8.08 14.93 -4.66
N HIS A 97 8.21 13.73 -4.15
CA HIS A 97 7.08 12.82 -3.95
C HIS A 97 6.71 12.72 -2.47
N LEU A 98 5.46 13.06 -2.14
CA LEU A 98 4.92 12.99 -0.80
C LEU A 98 3.88 11.87 -0.68
N SER A 99 4.15 10.86 0.15
CA SER A 99 3.14 9.91 0.62
C SER A 99 2.30 10.60 1.71
N LEU A 100 1.18 11.20 1.31
CA LEU A 100 0.32 11.97 2.21
C LEU A 100 -0.25 11.11 3.32
N SER A 101 -0.04 11.56 4.53
CA SER A 101 -0.55 10.93 5.75
C SER A 101 -1.04 12.00 6.73
N HIS A 102 -1.23 11.63 7.98
CA HIS A 102 -1.61 12.57 9.03
C HIS A 102 -0.39 13.30 9.62
N SER A 103 0.40 13.98 8.79
CA SER A 103 1.53 14.82 9.22
C SER A 103 1.22 16.30 9.06
N LEU A 104 1.54 17.09 10.07
CA LEU A 104 1.45 18.56 10.01
C LEU A 104 2.50 19.19 9.08
N LEU A 105 3.51 18.42 8.65
CA LEU A 105 4.53 18.89 7.72
C LEU A 105 4.12 18.84 6.25
N ASP A 106 3.11 18.07 5.90
CA ASP A 106 2.78 17.79 4.50
C ASP A 106 2.62 19.08 3.67
N ALA A 107 1.83 20.05 4.17
CA ALA A 107 1.67 21.33 3.50
C ALA A 107 2.96 22.19 3.49
N THR A 108 3.77 22.11 4.54
CA THR A 108 5.04 22.85 4.65
C THR A 108 6.06 22.30 3.65
N VAL A 109 6.17 20.98 3.51
CA VAL A 109 7.06 20.31 2.56
C VAL A 109 6.72 20.73 1.13
N LEU A 110 5.44 20.70 0.75
CA LEU A 110 4.98 21.14 -0.57
C LEU A 110 5.30 22.61 -0.82
N LYS A 111 5.08 23.50 0.17
CA LYS A 111 5.43 24.91 0.05
C LYS A 111 6.93 25.13 -0.19
N HIS A 112 7.79 24.37 0.50
CA HIS A 112 9.24 24.46 0.32
C HIS A 112 9.69 23.92 -1.05
N ALA A 113 9.05 22.89 -1.58
CA ALA A 113 9.32 22.40 -2.93
C ALA A 113 8.97 23.45 -3.98
N HIS A 114 7.77 24.02 -3.90
CA HIS A 114 7.33 25.06 -4.83
C HIS A 114 8.21 26.33 -4.79
N ALA A 115 8.64 26.74 -3.60
CA ALA A 115 9.56 27.89 -3.47
C ALA A 115 10.92 27.66 -4.18
N ARG A 116 11.28 26.40 -4.42
CA ARG A 116 12.50 25.98 -5.14
C ARG A 116 12.23 25.65 -6.62
N GLY A 117 11.01 25.77 -7.09
CA GLY A 117 10.62 25.34 -8.42
C GLY A 117 10.72 23.82 -8.62
N VAL A 118 10.59 23.03 -7.55
CA VAL A 118 10.59 21.58 -7.62
C VAL A 118 9.15 21.09 -7.76
N PRO A 119 8.80 20.34 -8.83
CA PRO A 119 7.46 19.80 -9.00
C PRO A 119 7.12 18.76 -7.94
N THR A 120 5.84 18.70 -7.61
CA THR A 120 5.34 17.90 -6.49
C THR A 120 4.35 16.84 -6.95
N VAL A 121 4.55 15.62 -6.47
CA VAL A 121 3.61 14.49 -6.61
C VAL A 121 3.13 14.09 -5.22
N VAL A 122 1.84 13.89 -5.05
CA VAL A 122 1.24 13.48 -3.79
C VAL A 122 0.48 12.18 -3.97
N THR A 123 0.99 11.06 -3.42
CA THR A 123 0.19 9.84 -3.29
C THR A 123 -0.68 9.92 -2.03
N VAL A 124 -1.98 9.74 -2.21
CA VAL A 124 -2.96 9.92 -1.15
C VAL A 124 -3.25 8.59 -0.46
N HIS A 125 -2.78 8.42 0.78
CA HIS A 125 -3.01 7.22 1.60
C HIS A 125 -4.14 7.41 2.63
N LEU A 126 -4.96 8.44 2.48
CA LEU A 126 -6.13 8.63 3.33
C LEU A 126 -7.17 7.55 3.04
N PRO A 127 -7.92 7.08 4.06
CA PRO A 127 -9.04 6.17 3.84
C PRO A 127 -10.04 6.75 2.84
N TYR A 128 -10.67 5.91 2.04
CA TYR A 128 -11.66 6.33 1.05
C TYR A 128 -12.87 5.39 1.01
N ALA A 129 -13.95 5.91 0.48
CA ALA A 129 -15.21 5.20 0.23
C ALA A 129 -16.00 6.01 -0.80
N PRO A 130 -17.01 5.42 -1.48
CA PRO A 130 -17.86 6.15 -2.41
C PRO A 130 -18.41 7.43 -1.78
N VAL A 131 -18.28 8.58 -2.47
CA VAL A 131 -18.64 9.93 -1.94
C VAL A 131 -20.07 9.97 -1.42
N HIS A 132 -20.99 9.28 -2.09
CA HIS A 132 -22.42 9.26 -1.71
C HIS A 132 -22.72 8.35 -0.52
N SER A 133 -21.79 7.52 -0.07
CA SER A 133 -21.98 6.67 1.10
C SER A 133 -21.91 7.48 2.40
N GLY A 134 -22.56 6.98 3.46
CA GLY A 134 -22.45 7.60 4.79
C GLY A 134 -21.00 7.71 5.27
N ARG A 135 -20.19 6.69 5.00
CA ARG A 135 -18.74 6.66 5.30
C ARG A 135 -17.97 7.69 4.46
N GLY A 136 -18.26 7.81 3.16
CA GLY A 136 -17.63 8.81 2.28
C GLY A 136 -17.87 10.23 2.76
N ARG A 137 -19.08 10.55 3.24
CA ARG A 137 -19.38 11.88 3.83
C ARG A 137 -18.57 12.17 5.09
N VAL A 138 -18.33 11.19 5.95
CA VAL A 138 -17.47 11.35 7.13
C VAL A 138 -16.02 11.56 6.71
N LEU A 139 -15.52 10.76 5.78
CA LEU A 139 -14.15 10.86 5.27
C LEU A 139 -13.88 12.17 4.53
N LEU A 140 -14.89 12.77 3.92
CA LEU A 140 -14.78 14.06 3.23
C LEU A 140 -14.23 15.17 4.14
N GLY A 141 -14.49 15.12 5.44
CA GLY A 141 -13.89 16.04 6.42
C GLY A 141 -12.36 15.95 6.44
N MET A 142 -11.80 14.75 6.37
CA MET A 142 -10.33 14.52 6.31
C MET A 142 -9.75 15.09 5.02
N TYR A 143 -10.40 14.84 3.89
CA TYR A 143 -9.97 15.38 2.60
C TYR A 143 -10.04 16.91 2.56
N ARG A 144 -11.08 17.51 3.16
CA ARG A 144 -11.20 18.97 3.30
C ARG A 144 -10.07 19.57 4.15
N PHE A 145 -9.63 18.88 5.20
CA PHE A 145 -8.49 19.30 6.01
C PHE A 145 -7.20 19.37 5.16
N HIS A 146 -6.99 18.40 4.28
CA HIS A 146 -5.82 18.35 3.40
C HIS A 146 -6.02 19.07 2.05
N ALA A 147 -7.22 19.61 1.77
CA ALA A 147 -7.59 20.13 0.45
C ALA A 147 -6.64 21.21 -0.07
N ARG A 148 -6.10 22.07 0.81
CA ARG A 148 -5.14 23.11 0.40
C ARG A 148 -3.84 22.48 -0.13
N ALA A 149 -3.32 21.47 0.53
CA ALA A 149 -2.11 20.77 0.11
C ALA A 149 -2.36 19.96 -1.17
N LEU A 150 -3.49 19.24 -1.24
CA LEU A 150 -3.87 18.43 -2.39
C LEU A 150 -4.06 19.27 -3.66
N ARG A 151 -4.74 20.42 -3.56
CA ARG A 151 -4.93 21.35 -4.70
C ARG A 151 -3.65 22.05 -5.12
N ALA A 152 -2.68 22.20 -4.23
CA ALA A 152 -1.40 22.82 -4.53
C ALA A 152 -0.44 21.86 -5.22
N ALA A 153 -0.63 20.53 -5.12
CA ALA A 153 0.23 19.55 -5.76
C ALA A 153 0.15 19.63 -7.30
N ASP A 154 1.28 19.43 -7.98
CA ASP A 154 1.33 19.39 -9.45
C ASP A 154 0.68 18.13 -10.00
N ARG A 155 0.75 17.01 -9.26
CA ARG A 155 0.04 15.77 -9.51
C ARG A 155 -0.40 15.11 -8.20
N CYS A 156 -1.60 14.54 -8.22
CA CYS A 156 -2.12 13.67 -7.16
C CYS A 156 -2.25 12.25 -7.69
N ILE A 157 -1.75 11.28 -6.93
CA ILE A 157 -1.94 9.86 -7.21
C ILE A 157 -3.05 9.35 -6.30
N ALA A 158 -4.18 9.01 -6.88
CA ALA A 158 -5.27 8.31 -6.22
C ALA A 158 -5.06 6.80 -6.34
N LEU A 159 -5.37 6.06 -5.27
CA LEU A 159 -5.24 4.61 -5.24
C LEU A 159 -6.47 3.89 -5.83
N SER A 160 -7.56 4.63 -6.10
CA SER A 160 -8.79 4.10 -6.69
C SER A 160 -9.64 5.20 -7.34
N ASN A 161 -10.67 4.79 -8.10
CA ASN A 161 -11.65 5.73 -8.64
C ASN A 161 -12.50 6.39 -7.54
N ASP A 162 -12.91 5.66 -6.51
CA ASP A 162 -13.60 6.23 -5.36
C ASP A 162 -12.78 7.34 -4.69
N GLN A 163 -11.47 7.14 -4.58
CA GLN A 163 -10.58 8.16 -4.03
C GLN A 163 -10.41 9.35 -4.97
N ARG A 164 -10.33 9.12 -6.28
CA ARG A 164 -10.34 10.19 -7.29
C ARG A 164 -11.58 11.07 -7.14
N ASP A 165 -12.76 10.47 -6.96
CA ASP A 165 -14.01 11.22 -6.78
C ASP A 165 -14.00 12.06 -5.50
N LEU A 166 -13.41 11.55 -4.41
CA LEU A 166 -13.18 12.33 -3.19
C LEU A 166 -12.25 13.52 -3.44
N LEU A 167 -11.17 13.35 -4.22
CA LEU A 167 -10.26 14.44 -4.58
C LEU A 167 -10.96 15.51 -5.43
N LEU A 168 -11.75 15.10 -6.40
CA LEU A 168 -12.58 16.02 -7.20
C LEU A 168 -13.56 16.79 -6.34
N SER A 169 -14.21 16.13 -5.36
CA SER A 169 -15.19 16.75 -4.47
C SER A 169 -14.61 17.80 -3.52
N VAL A 170 -13.28 17.79 -3.30
CA VAL A 170 -12.57 18.83 -2.53
C VAL A 170 -11.87 19.86 -3.42
N GLY A 171 -12.16 19.84 -4.73
CA GLY A 171 -11.73 20.85 -5.70
C GLY A 171 -10.33 20.62 -6.29
N CYS A 172 -9.84 19.40 -6.28
CA CYS A 172 -8.63 19.05 -7.06
C CYS A 172 -8.96 19.05 -8.55
N ASP A 173 -8.03 19.50 -9.38
CA ASP A 173 -8.15 19.47 -10.83
C ASP A 173 -8.04 18.03 -11.35
N GLY A 174 -9.07 17.55 -12.03
CA GLY A 174 -9.13 16.20 -12.60
C GLY A 174 -7.99 15.87 -13.57
N SER A 175 -7.46 16.88 -14.27
CA SER A 175 -6.31 16.74 -15.19
C SER A 175 -4.98 16.50 -14.46
N ARG A 176 -4.95 16.71 -13.14
CA ARG A 176 -3.80 16.50 -12.27
C ARG A 176 -3.93 15.27 -11.38
N ILE A 177 -4.95 14.43 -11.60
CA ILE A 177 -5.18 13.23 -10.81
C ILE A 177 -4.94 11.99 -11.67
N ASP A 178 -3.92 11.22 -11.31
CA ASP A 178 -3.67 9.89 -11.89
C ASP A 178 -4.20 8.81 -10.94
N VAL A 179 -4.83 7.76 -11.47
CA VAL A 179 -5.27 6.62 -10.67
C VAL A 179 -4.26 5.50 -10.81
N LEU A 180 -3.40 5.37 -9.80
CA LEU A 180 -2.37 4.34 -9.72
C LEU A 180 -2.56 3.57 -8.40
N GLY A 181 -3.41 2.56 -8.41
CA GLY A 181 -3.71 1.73 -7.24
C GLY A 181 -2.48 0.97 -6.72
N ASN A 182 -2.66 0.24 -5.64
CA ASN A 182 -1.62 -0.65 -5.12
C ASN A 182 -1.23 -1.72 -6.15
N GLY A 183 0.03 -2.11 -6.12
CA GLY A 183 0.56 -3.21 -6.92
C GLY A 183 1.41 -4.15 -6.06
N VAL A 184 1.58 -5.37 -6.51
CA VAL A 184 2.41 -6.38 -5.88
C VAL A 184 3.57 -6.78 -6.80
N ASP A 185 4.75 -7.00 -6.20
CA ASP A 185 5.90 -7.55 -6.94
C ASP A 185 5.65 -9.02 -7.24
N THR A 186 5.13 -9.28 -8.45
CA THR A 186 4.73 -10.62 -8.90
C THR A 186 5.89 -11.53 -9.27
N GLU A 187 7.12 -11.03 -9.27
CA GLU A 187 8.34 -11.83 -9.42
C GLU A 187 8.76 -12.38 -8.05
N VAL A 188 8.77 -11.53 -7.03
CA VAL A 188 9.08 -11.91 -5.65
C VAL A 188 7.97 -12.78 -5.07
N VAL A 189 6.71 -12.32 -5.20
CA VAL A 189 5.53 -13.07 -4.74
C VAL A 189 4.98 -13.88 -5.90
N SER A 190 5.37 -15.12 -5.99
CA SER A 190 5.01 -16.06 -7.05
C SER A 190 4.82 -17.46 -6.48
N PRO A 191 4.07 -18.34 -7.15
CA PRO A 191 3.99 -19.75 -6.77
C PRO A 191 5.38 -20.38 -6.67
N GLY A 192 5.58 -21.27 -5.72
CA GLY A 192 6.86 -21.92 -5.52
C GLY A 192 6.83 -22.88 -4.31
N PRO A 193 7.99 -23.49 -3.98
CA PRO A 193 8.10 -24.35 -2.83
C PRO A 193 7.84 -23.59 -1.53
N SER A 194 7.31 -24.28 -0.52
CA SER A 194 7.07 -23.78 0.83
C SER A 194 7.29 -24.86 1.85
N ARG A 195 7.82 -24.49 3.02
CA ARG A 195 8.00 -25.36 4.18
C ARG A 195 6.78 -25.36 5.12
N ILE A 196 5.84 -24.46 4.93
CA ILE A 196 4.67 -24.28 5.81
C ILE A 196 3.88 -25.57 6.00
N ARG A 197 3.62 -26.32 4.92
CA ARG A 197 2.85 -27.55 5.01
C ARG A 197 3.55 -28.63 5.83
N GLU A 198 4.86 -28.75 5.68
CA GLU A 198 5.67 -29.67 6.45
C GLU A 198 5.74 -29.25 7.94
N GLU A 199 5.99 -27.96 8.21
CA GLU A 199 6.03 -27.39 9.55
C GLU A 199 4.71 -27.57 10.32
N LEU A 200 3.56 -27.52 9.62
CA LEU A 200 2.24 -27.68 10.22
C LEU A 200 1.73 -29.13 10.19
N GLY A 201 2.38 -30.02 9.46
CA GLY A 201 1.84 -31.35 9.16
C GLY A 201 0.51 -31.28 8.41
N ALA A 202 0.30 -30.24 7.60
CA ALA A 202 -1.00 -29.92 7.02
C ALA A 202 -1.10 -30.29 5.54
N ALA A 203 -2.18 -31.03 5.19
CA ALA A 203 -2.56 -31.33 3.82
C ALA A 203 -3.36 -30.19 3.17
N PHE A 204 -4.06 -29.38 3.99
CA PHE A 204 -4.86 -28.24 3.56
C PHE A 204 -4.64 -27.05 4.50
N VAL A 205 -4.30 -25.89 3.95
CA VAL A 205 -3.97 -24.68 4.70
C VAL A 205 -4.87 -23.52 4.29
N VAL A 206 -5.64 -23.01 5.25
CA VAL A 206 -6.33 -21.73 5.16
C VAL A 206 -5.47 -20.68 5.82
N SER A 207 -5.32 -19.49 5.25
CA SER A 207 -4.52 -18.44 5.89
C SER A 207 -5.17 -17.06 5.89
N TYR A 208 -4.73 -16.26 6.83
CA TYR A 208 -4.94 -14.82 6.93
C TYR A 208 -3.61 -14.14 7.25
N LEU A 209 -3.28 -13.08 6.53
CA LEU A 209 -2.13 -12.20 6.80
C LEU A 209 -2.60 -10.75 6.88
N GLY A 210 -2.36 -10.09 8.01
CA GLY A 210 -2.74 -8.69 8.19
C GLY A 210 -2.93 -8.29 9.64
N ARG A 211 -3.37 -7.05 9.86
CA ARG A 211 -3.67 -6.54 11.21
C ARG A 211 -4.84 -7.30 11.83
N LEU A 212 -4.78 -7.50 13.15
CA LEU A 212 -5.82 -8.20 13.91
C LEU A 212 -6.77 -7.20 14.60
N ASP A 213 -7.26 -6.21 13.85
CA ASP A 213 -8.16 -5.18 14.35
C ASP A 213 -9.64 -5.56 14.10
N PRO A 214 -10.60 -4.93 14.81
CA PRO A 214 -12.02 -5.29 14.72
C PRO A 214 -12.58 -5.31 13.31
N GLU A 215 -12.20 -4.35 12.45
CA GLU A 215 -12.67 -4.24 11.08
C GLU A 215 -12.21 -5.39 10.18
N LYS A 216 -11.16 -6.13 10.57
CA LYS A 216 -10.62 -7.28 9.84
C LYS A 216 -11.39 -8.57 10.09
N ARG A 217 -12.20 -8.63 11.13
CA ARG A 217 -13.11 -9.73 11.48
C ARG A 217 -12.49 -11.13 11.49
N VAL A 218 -11.22 -11.23 11.87
CA VAL A 218 -10.49 -12.51 11.90
C VAL A 218 -11.12 -13.50 12.90
N THR A 219 -11.80 -13.00 13.95
CA THR A 219 -12.58 -13.85 14.87
C THR A 219 -13.67 -14.65 14.19
N HIS A 220 -14.36 -14.08 13.19
CA HIS A 220 -15.39 -14.77 12.41
C HIS A 220 -14.78 -15.86 11.51
N LEU A 221 -13.56 -15.64 10.98
CA LEU A 221 -12.83 -16.67 10.24
C LEU A 221 -12.50 -17.86 11.15
N VAL A 222 -11.99 -17.58 12.37
CA VAL A 222 -11.70 -18.65 13.36
C VAL A 222 -12.98 -19.44 13.70
N ASP A 223 -14.08 -18.75 13.99
CA ASP A 223 -15.35 -19.40 14.27
C ASP A 223 -15.84 -20.27 13.09
N ALA A 224 -15.79 -19.72 11.86
CA ALA A 224 -16.18 -20.45 10.66
C ALA A 224 -15.31 -21.68 10.44
N PHE A 225 -13.99 -21.57 10.64
CA PHE A 225 -13.05 -22.68 10.48
C PHE A 225 -13.29 -23.77 11.54
N LEU A 226 -13.40 -23.42 12.81
CA LEU A 226 -13.59 -24.39 13.90
C LEU A 226 -14.92 -25.15 13.83
N ARG A 227 -15.99 -24.54 13.30
CA ARG A 227 -17.29 -25.19 13.11
C ARG A 227 -17.28 -26.30 12.05
N GLN A 228 -16.35 -26.29 11.11
CA GLN A 228 -16.27 -27.27 10.02
C GLN A 228 -15.81 -28.67 10.48
N ARG A 229 -15.23 -28.80 11.68
CA ARG A 229 -14.67 -30.07 12.20
C ARG A 229 -13.70 -30.73 11.23
N TRP A 230 -12.75 -29.92 10.72
CA TRP A 230 -11.74 -30.37 9.79
C TRP A 230 -10.92 -31.56 10.33
N PRO A 231 -10.38 -32.43 9.46
CA PRO A 231 -9.37 -33.40 9.83
C PRO A 231 -8.17 -32.72 10.52
N GLN A 232 -7.48 -33.45 11.39
CA GLN A 232 -6.35 -32.89 12.16
C GLN A 232 -5.18 -32.39 11.28
N ASN A 233 -5.07 -32.89 10.05
CA ASN A 233 -4.09 -32.43 9.06
C ASN A 233 -4.58 -31.22 8.22
N HIS A 234 -5.56 -30.47 8.70
CA HIS A 234 -5.99 -29.19 8.13
C HIS A 234 -5.63 -28.08 9.09
N ALA A 235 -5.14 -26.95 8.57
CA ALA A 235 -4.65 -25.86 9.39
C ALA A 235 -5.27 -24.52 8.99
N LEU A 236 -5.56 -23.69 10.01
CA LEU A 236 -5.78 -22.25 9.87
C LEU A 236 -4.54 -21.52 10.40
N LEU A 237 -3.87 -20.79 9.53
CA LEU A 237 -2.67 -20.01 9.85
C LEU A 237 -2.99 -18.51 9.87
N ILE A 238 -2.78 -17.86 11.01
CA ILE A 238 -3.04 -16.43 11.18
C ILE A 238 -1.72 -15.73 11.50
N ALA A 239 -1.28 -14.85 10.60
CA ALA A 239 -0.10 -14.02 10.77
C ALA A 239 -0.51 -12.56 10.91
N GLY A 240 -0.19 -11.94 12.03
CA GLY A 240 -0.48 -10.55 12.31
C GLY A 240 -0.53 -10.22 13.80
N ALA A 241 -0.66 -8.93 14.09
CA ALA A 241 -0.88 -8.40 15.44
C ALA A 241 -1.94 -7.30 15.40
N GLY A 242 -2.62 -7.07 16.51
CA GLY A 242 -3.67 -6.05 16.62
C GLY A 242 -4.49 -6.21 17.90
N ASP A 243 -5.53 -5.40 18.01
CA ASP A 243 -6.35 -5.30 19.23
C ASP A 243 -7.10 -6.60 19.57
N HIS A 244 -7.37 -7.44 18.56
CA HIS A 244 -8.05 -8.72 18.75
C HIS A 244 -7.11 -9.90 19.06
N GLU A 245 -5.79 -9.71 19.17
CA GLU A 245 -4.84 -10.80 19.40
C GLU A 245 -5.17 -11.62 20.66
N SER A 246 -5.42 -10.96 21.80
CA SER A 246 -5.77 -11.63 23.05
C SER A 246 -7.06 -12.43 22.94
N ARG A 247 -8.06 -11.89 22.23
CA ARG A 247 -9.33 -12.58 21.99
C ARG A 247 -9.13 -13.82 21.12
N LEU A 248 -8.35 -13.71 20.04
CA LEU A 248 -8.03 -14.84 19.15
C LEU A 248 -7.29 -15.94 19.91
N ARG A 249 -6.31 -15.59 20.76
CA ARG A 249 -5.61 -16.57 21.61
C ARG A 249 -6.57 -17.29 22.55
N ALA A 250 -7.56 -16.58 23.12
CA ALA A 250 -8.57 -17.21 23.96
C ALA A 250 -9.49 -18.17 23.16
N MET A 251 -9.94 -17.76 21.97
CA MET A 251 -10.82 -18.57 21.10
C MET A 251 -10.13 -19.84 20.59
N THR A 252 -8.84 -19.80 20.35
CA THR A 252 -8.06 -20.91 19.78
C THR A 252 -7.42 -21.82 20.83
N ARG A 253 -7.68 -21.57 22.13
CA ARG A 253 -7.16 -22.39 23.22
C ARG A 253 -7.70 -23.83 23.09
N GLY A 254 -6.78 -24.78 22.94
CA GLY A 254 -7.14 -26.19 22.74
C GLY A 254 -7.55 -26.56 21.30
N ALA A 255 -7.36 -25.68 20.34
CA ALA A 255 -7.58 -25.95 18.93
C ALA A 255 -6.21 -26.15 18.21
N PRO A 256 -5.65 -27.37 18.15
CA PRO A 256 -4.32 -27.63 17.61
C PRO A 256 -4.20 -27.32 16.11
N THR A 257 -5.32 -27.20 15.41
CA THR A 257 -5.38 -26.88 13.99
C THR A 257 -5.34 -25.38 13.67
N VAL A 258 -5.31 -24.52 14.71
CA VAL A 258 -5.25 -23.05 14.51
C VAL A 258 -3.92 -22.50 15.04
N HIS A 259 -3.14 -21.91 14.15
CA HIS A 259 -1.78 -21.42 14.43
C HIS A 259 -1.74 -19.89 14.37
N LEU A 260 -1.47 -19.25 15.52
CA LEU A 260 -1.30 -17.80 15.63
C LEU A 260 0.19 -17.48 15.66
N LEU A 261 0.73 -16.96 14.57
CA LEU A 261 2.17 -16.65 14.44
C LEU A 261 2.57 -15.31 15.06
N GLY A 262 1.61 -14.44 15.42
CA GLY A 262 1.91 -13.05 15.74
C GLY A 262 2.35 -12.25 14.50
N ALA A 263 2.98 -11.09 14.73
CA ALA A 263 3.48 -10.25 13.66
C ALA A 263 4.66 -10.90 12.92
N VAL A 264 4.53 -11.09 11.62
CA VAL A 264 5.60 -11.58 10.73
C VAL A 264 6.14 -10.39 9.95
N HIS A 265 7.41 -10.03 10.18
CA HIS A 265 8.07 -8.88 9.55
C HIS A 265 9.01 -9.29 8.41
N ASP A 266 9.43 -10.53 8.42
CA ASP A 266 10.29 -11.10 7.39
C ASP A 266 9.49 -11.32 6.10
N ARG A 267 9.95 -10.71 5.02
CA ARG A 267 9.32 -10.78 3.71
C ARG A 267 9.35 -12.20 3.13
N GLU A 268 10.47 -12.89 3.28
CA GLU A 268 10.62 -14.25 2.76
C GLU A 268 9.66 -15.20 3.50
N ARG A 269 9.51 -15.02 4.81
CA ARG A 269 8.54 -15.78 5.60
C ARG A 269 7.10 -15.50 5.21
N CYS A 270 6.74 -14.25 4.91
CA CYS A 270 5.41 -13.92 4.39
C CYS A 270 5.13 -14.61 3.05
N VAL A 271 6.10 -14.62 2.15
CA VAL A 271 5.99 -15.31 0.85
C VAL A 271 5.91 -16.82 1.03
N ASP A 272 6.70 -17.40 1.94
CA ASP A 272 6.66 -18.84 2.26
C ASP A 272 5.29 -19.25 2.80
N ILE A 273 4.69 -18.46 3.71
CA ILE A 273 3.32 -18.67 4.20
C ILE A 273 2.32 -18.70 3.04
N LEU A 274 2.36 -17.71 2.16
CA LEU A 274 1.42 -17.62 1.05
C LEU A 274 1.61 -18.77 0.05
N ARG A 275 2.84 -19.19 -0.24
CA ARG A 275 3.13 -20.35 -1.09
C ARG A 275 2.60 -21.65 -0.52
N GLY A 276 2.58 -21.79 0.81
CA GLY A 276 2.03 -22.98 1.49
C GLY A 276 0.50 -22.96 1.65
N THR A 277 -0.16 -21.86 1.30
CA THR A 277 -1.60 -21.65 1.49
C THR A 277 -2.41 -22.14 0.30
N ASP A 278 -3.47 -22.93 0.58
CA ASP A 278 -4.48 -23.29 -0.40
C ASP A 278 -5.53 -22.19 -0.59
N VAL A 279 -6.00 -21.65 0.55
CA VAL A 279 -7.08 -20.66 0.58
C VAL A 279 -6.70 -19.49 1.45
N PHE A 280 -6.61 -18.31 0.87
CA PHE A 280 -6.45 -17.07 1.61
C PHE A 280 -7.80 -16.42 1.87
N VAL A 281 -8.05 -15.98 3.10
CA VAL A 281 -9.35 -15.41 3.49
C VAL A 281 -9.19 -13.98 3.99
N LEU A 282 -9.96 -13.04 3.42
CA LEU A 282 -9.99 -11.64 3.83
C LEU A 282 -11.43 -11.22 4.21
N PRO A 283 -11.86 -11.40 5.49
CA PRO A 283 -13.25 -11.17 5.91
C PRO A 283 -13.55 -9.73 6.32
N SER A 284 -12.79 -8.76 5.87
CA SER A 284 -12.80 -7.36 6.31
C SER A 284 -14.14 -6.66 6.06
N THR A 285 -14.52 -5.71 6.95
CA THR A 285 -15.69 -4.83 6.72
C THR A 285 -15.39 -3.66 5.81
N ALA A 286 -14.13 -3.28 5.76
CA ALA A 286 -13.66 -2.09 5.06
C ALA A 286 -12.20 -2.26 4.66
N GLU A 287 -11.94 -2.09 3.40
CA GLU A 287 -10.61 -2.05 2.79
C GLU A 287 -10.55 -0.93 1.76
N GLY A 288 -9.34 -0.47 1.48
CA GLY A 288 -9.03 0.08 0.18
C GLY A 288 -8.74 -1.07 -0.78
N LEU A 289 -7.54 -1.09 -1.37
CA LEU A 289 -7.03 -2.25 -2.10
C LEU A 289 -5.99 -2.96 -1.21
N SER A 290 -6.34 -4.16 -0.75
CA SER A 290 -5.53 -4.92 0.20
C SER A 290 -4.27 -5.50 -0.46
N LEU A 291 -3.09 -5.08 0.01
CA LEU A 291 -1.82 -5.65 -0.44
C LEU A 291 -1.73 -7.15 -0.13
N SER A 292 -2.17 -7.60 1.05
CA SER A 292 -2.11 -9.03 1.41
C SER A 292 -3.00 -9.90 0.52
N MET A 293 -4.14 -9.38 0.06
CA MET A 293 -4.98 -10.07 -0.93
C MET A 293 -4.27 -10.16 -2.29
N LEU A 294 -3.69 -9.07 -2.77
CA LEU A 294 -2.92 -9.07 -4.03
C LEU A 294 -1.71 -10.02 -3.95
N GLU A 295 -1.03 -10.06 -2.79
CA GLU A 295 0.07 -10.99 -2.55
C GLU A 295 -0.41 -12.46 -2.55
N ALA A 296 -1.55 -12.76 -1.92
CA ALA A 296 -2.13 -14.09 -1.95
C ALA A 296 -2.51 -14.52 -3.39
N MET A 297 -3.14 -13.62 -4.15
CA MET A 297 -3.41 -13.84 -5.58
C MET A 297 -2.11 -14.09 -6.37
N ALA A 298 -1.06 -13.33 -6.06
CA ALA A 298 0.24 -13.45 -6.72
C ALA A 298 0.97 -14.76 -6.37
N ALA A 299 0.85 -15.24 -5.15
CA ALA A 299 1.38 -16.53 -4.72
C ALA A 299 0.60 -17.73 -5.27
N GLY A 300 -0.58 -17.51 -5.87
CA GLY A 300 -1.42 -18.57 -6.42
C GLY A 300 -2.36 -19.19 -5.39
N CYS A 301 -2.77 -18.47 -4.35
CA CYS A 301 -3.83 -18.92 -3.45
C CYS A 301 -5.21 -18.79 -4.12
N ALA A 302 -6.13 -19.69 -3.83
CA ALA A 302 -7.54 -19.38 -4.00
C ALA A 302 -7.95 -18.35 -2.96
N VAL A 303 -8.70 -17.30 -3.34
CA VAL A 303 -9.03 -16.19 -2.45
C VAL A 303 -10.53 -16.15 -2.16
N ILE A 304 -10.86 -16.04 -0.87
CA ILE A 304 -12.20 -15.72 -0.38
C ILE A 304 -12.12 -14.33 0.27
N ALA A 305 -12.88 -13.36 -0.20
CA ALA A 305 -12.92 -12.04 0.39
C ALA A 305 -14.34 -11.50 0.49
N THR A 306 -14.58 -10.66 1.49
CA THR A 306 -15.83 -9.89 1.54
C THR A 306 -15.90 -8.91 0.39
N ASP A 307 -17.09 -8.74 -0.18
CA ASP A 307 -17.33 -7.80 -1.28
C ASP A 307 -17.34 -6.37 -0.74
N VAL A 308 -16.15 -5.80 -0.63
CA VAL A 308 -15.92 -4.44 -0.12
C VAL A 308 -15.06 -3.65 -1.07
N ALA A 309 -15.54 -2.46 -1.46
CA ALA A 309 -14.82 -1.46 -2.25
C ALA A 309 -13.93 -2.06 -3.35
N GLU A 310 -12.68 -1.63 -3.41
CA GLU A 310 -11.71 -2.04 -4.42
C GLU A 310 -11.30 -3.51 -4.34
N ASP A 311 -11.34 -4.15 -3.16
CA ASP A 311 -11.01 -5.58 -3.02
C ASP A 311 -11.98 -6.45 -3.81
N GLY A 312 -13.29 -6.15 -3.74
CA GLY A 312 -14.30 -6.86 -4.53
C GLY A 312 -14.08 -6.68 -6.04
N ALA A 313 -13.77 -5.45 -6.48
CA ALA A 313 -13.45 -5.14 -7.87
C ALA A 313 -12.13 -5.81 -8.32
N ALA A 314 -11.11 -5.77 -7.48
CA ALA A 314 -9.81 -6.39 -7.77
C ALA A 314 -9.91 -7.90 -7.86
N LEU A 315 -10.64 -8.55 -6.96
CA LEU A 315 -10.86 -9.98 -6.98
C LEU A 315 -11.72 -10.41 -8.20
N GLY A 316 -12.81 -9.67 -8.48
CA GLY A 316 -13.73 -9.95 -9.59
C GLY A 316 -14.23 -11.40 -9.60
N HIS A 317 -14.04 -12.10 -10.72
CA HIS A 317 -14.36 -13.52 -10.88
C HIS A 317 -13.16 -14.45 -10.62
N ALA A 318 -12.06 -13.90 -10.12
CA ALA A 318 -10.84 -14.66 -9.86
C ALA A 318 -10.80 -15.25 -8.44
N GLY A 319 -11.84 -15.07 -7.63
CA GLY A 319 -12.01 -15.62 -6.31
C GLY A 319 -13.48 -15.66 -5.90
N ILE A 320 -13.74 -16.03 -4.66
CA ILE A 320 -15.09 -16.04 -4.09
C ILE A 320 -15.31 -14.75 -3.32
N ARG A 321 -16.27 -13.94 -3.79
CA ARG A 321 -16.75 -12.77 -3.07
C ARG A 321 -17.93 -13.17 -2.19
N ILE A 322 -17.83 -12.88 -0.90
CA ILE A 322 -18.88 -13.17 0.08
C ILE A 322 -19.52 -11.88 0.60
N PRO A 323 -20.81 -11.92 0.98
CA PRO A 323 -21.49 -10.76 1.51
C PRO A 323 -20.92 -10.37 2.87
N ARG A 324 -21.03 -9.07 3.21
CA ARG A 324 -20.64 -8.57 4.53
C ARG A 324 -21.56 -9.06 5.64
N HIS A 325 -22.79 -9.43 5.32
CA HIS A 325 -23.82 -9.94 6.22
C HIS A 325 -24.78 -10.87 5.46
N PRO A 326 -25.11 -12.05 6.01
CA PRO A 326 -24.47 -12.68 7.17
C PRO A 326 -23.09 -13.26 6.82
N LEU A 327 -22.07 -12.96 7.63
CA LEU A 327 -20.67 -13.32 7.30
C LEU A 327 -20.33 -14.78 7.59
N GLU A 328 -20.65 -15.30 8.80
CA GLU A 328 -20.24 -16.64 9.21
C GLU A 328 -20.82 -17.75 8.33
N PRO A 329 -22.12 -17.76 7.99
CA PRO A 329 -22.65 -18.76 7.07
C PRO A 329 -21.97 -18.71 5.70
N ALA A 330 -21.74 -17.49 5.18
CA ALA A 330 -21.08 -17.30 3.89
C ALA A 330 -19.63 -17.77 3.90
N LEU A 331 -18.87 -17.49 4.97
CA LEU A 331 -17.51 -18.01 5.16
C LEU A 331 -17.48 -19.51 5.22
N SER A 332 -18.35 -20.13 6.06
CA SER A 332 -18.43 -21.56 6.21
C SER A 332 -18.75 -22.25 4.86
N GLN A 333 -19.73 -21.72 4.13
CA GLN A 333 -20.12 -22.25 2.82
C GLN A 333 -18.98 -22.11 1.79
N ALA A 334 -18.33 -20.96 1.73
CA ALA A 334 -17.22 -20.71 0.81
C ALA A 334 -16.02 -21.61 1.11
N LEU A 335 -15.67 -21.80 2.40
CA LEU A 335 -14.59 -22.68 2.82
C LEU A 335 -14.88 -24.14 2.45
N THR A 336 -16.10 -24.64 2.72
CA THR A 336 -16.51 -25.99 2.33
C THR A 336 -16.43 -26.16 0.81
N LEU A 337 -16.95 -25.20 0.05
CA LEU A 337 -16.95 -25.26 -1.42
C LEU A 337 -15.54 -25.40 -2.00
N VAL A 338 -14.59 -24.55 -1.57
CA VAL A 338 -13.22 -24.62 -2.09
C VAL A 338 -12.41 -25.79 -1.54
N HIS A 339 -12.81 -26.36 -0.40
CA HIS A 339 -12.21 -27.57 0.13
C HIS A 339 -12.64 -28.79 -0.70
N ASP A 340 -13.94 -28.97 -0.90
CA ASP A 340 -14.52 -30.14 -1.51
C ASP A 340 -14.33 -30.18 -3.03
N ASP A 341 -14.36 -29.00 -3.68
CA ASP A 341 -14.14 -28.89 -5.13
C ASP A 341 -12.70 -28.42 -5.42
N VAL A 342 -11.80 -29.42 -5.55
CA VAL A 342 -10.39 -29.20 -5.89
C VAL A 342 -10.23 -28.52 -7.25
N ALA A 343 -11.06 -28.88 -8.24
CA ALA A 343 -10.98 -28.30 -9.58
C ALA A 343 -11.34 -26.81 -9.57
N LEU A 344 -12.40 -26.44 -8.84
CA LEU A 344 -12.75 -25.05 -8.61
C LEU A 344 -11.62 -24.28 -7.90
N ARG A 345 -11.05 -24.85 -6.82
CA ARG A 345 -9.94 -24.23 -6.08
C ARG A 345 -8.75 -23.93 -6.98
N VAL A 346 -8.32 -24.90 -7.78
CA VAL A 346 -7.22 -24.74 -8.75
C VAL A 346 -7.56 -23.69 -9.80
N SER A 347 -8.77 -23.69 -10.35
CA SER A 347 -9.22 -22.71 -11.33
C SER A 347 -9.24 -21.28 -10.74
N LEU A 348 -9.69 -21.09 -9.49
CA LEU A 348 -9.68 -19.80 -8.80
C LEU A 348 -8.24 -19.30 -8.59
N SER A 349 -7.34 -20.17 -8.14
CA SER A 349 -5.90 -19.88 -7.97
C SER A 349 -5.27 -19.38 -9.28
N GLN A 350 -5.46 -20.08 -10.37
CA GLN A 350 -4.92 -19.70 -11.69
C GLN A 350 -5.49 -18.36 -12.16
N ARG A 351 -6.81 -18.17 -12.06
CA ARG A 351 -7.45 -16.89 -12.42
C ARG A 351 -6.95 -15.72 -11.57
N ALA A 352 -6.77 -15.95 -10.27
CA ALA A 352 -6.22 -14.95 -9.34
C ALA A 352 -4.82 -14.53 -9.78
N ARG A 353 -3.94 -15.49 -10.07
CA ARG A 353 -2.57 -15.22 -10.54
C ARG A 353 -2.56 -14.45 -11.86
N ILE A 354 -3.33 -14.87 -12.86
CA ILE A 354 -3.42 -14.17 -14.15
C ILE A 354 -3.89 -12.73 -13.94
N ARG A 355 -4.96 -12.53 -13.17
CA ARG A 355 -5.53 -11.21 -12.93
C ARG A 355 -4.57 -10.26 -12.23
N VAL A 356 -3.90 -10.70 -11.17
CA VAL A 356 -2.97 -9.85 -10.44
C VAL A 356 -1.74 -9.50 -11.28
N THR A 357 -1.22 -10.45 -12.05
CA THR A 357 -0.06 -10.23 -12.92
C THR A 357 -0.38 -9.22 -14.04
N SER A 358 -1.56 -9.30 -14.64
CA SER A 358 -1.95 -8.42 -15.74
C SER A 358 -2.38 -7.02 -15.29
N ALA A 359 -3.08 -6.89 -14.15
CA ALA A 359 -3.73 -5.65 -13.77
C ALA A 359 -3.18 -4.97 -12.50
N TYR A 360 -2.47 -5.72 -11.64
CA TYR A 360 -2.03 -5.23 -10.33
C TYR A 360 -0.54 -5.49 -10.07
N SER A 361 0.28 -5.64 -11.13
CA SER A 361 1.73 -5.78 -10.94
C SER A 361 2.35 -4.47 -10.47
N LEU A 362 3.34 -4.55 -9.60
CA LEU A 362 4.12 -3.39 -9.15
C LEU A 362 4.81 -2.71 -10.33
N GLN A 363 5.28 -3.48 -11.32
CA GLN A 363 5.96 -2.93 -12.50
C GLN A 363 5.06 -1.95 -13.27
N THR A 364 3.81 -2.33 -13.54
CA THR A 364 2.85 -1.43 -14.21
C THR A 364 2.63 -0.13 -13.42
N ARG A 365 2.61 -0.20 -12.08
CA ARG A 365 2.47 0.99 -11.22
C ARG A 365 3.71 1.88 -11.26
N ILE A 366 4.89 1.27 -11.27
CA ILE A 366 6.17 2.00 -11.40
C ILE A 366 6.27 2.65 -12.78
N ASP A 367 5.87 2.00 -13.86
CA ASP A 367 5.84 2.59 -15.20
C ASP A 367 4.94 3.84 -15.24
N GLY A 368 3.77 3.78 -14.60
CA GLY A 368 2.88 4.93 -14.43
C GLY A 368 3.54 6.08 -13.64
N LEU A 369 4.18 5.80 -12.51
CA LEU A 369 4.91 6.81 -11.74
C LEU A 369 6.08 7.41 -12.52
N MET A 370 6.85 6.60 -13.23
CA MET A 370 7.94 7.05 -14.08
C MET A 370 7.46 8.00 -15.19
N SER A 371 6.30 7.71 -15.79
CA SER A 371 5.67 8.59 -16.77
C SER A 371 5.32 9.96 -16.14
N VAL A 372 4.70 9.97 -14.95
CA VAL A 372 4.38 11.19 -14.21
C VAL A 372 5.65 12.00 -13.89
N TYR A 373 6.71 11.35 -13.41
CA TYR A 373 7.97 12.05 -13.10
C TYR A 373 8.64 12.63 -14.33
N SER A 374 8.66 11.90 -15.45
CA SER A 374 9.24 12.37 -16.71
C SER A 374 8.49 13.57 -17.26
N GLU A 375 7.16 13.53 -17.23
CA GLU A 375 6.32 14.66 -17.67
C GLU A 375 6.57 15.91 -16.84
N LEU A 376 6.63 15.79 -15.52
CA LEU A 376 6.84 16.92 -14.62
C LEU A 376 8.25 17.49 -14.76
N SER A 377 9.29 16.67 -14.76
CA SER A 377 10.68 17.14 -14.91
C SER A 377 10.90 17.81 -16.27
N GLY A 378 10.31 17.32 -17.35
CA GLY A 378 10.36 17.92 -18.69
C GLY A 378 9.65 19.29 -18.75
N ARG A 379 8.45 19.41 -18.19
CA ARG A 379 7.70 20.69 -18.14
C ARG A 379 8.42 21.76 -17.33
N TYR A 380 9.03 21.40 -16.21
CA TYR A 380 9.76 22.35 -15.37
C TYR A 380 11.07 22.79 -16.00
N ALA A 381 11.78 21.91 -16.70
CA ALA A 381 12.97 22.27 -17.46
C ALA A 381 12.62 23.28 -18.57
N ALA A 382 11.57 23.04 -19.35
CA ALA A 382 11.10 23.96 -20.40
C ALA A 382 10.67 25.32 -19.82
N ARG A 383 9.95 25.34 -18.69
CA ARG A 383 9.54 26.58 -18.01
C ARG A 383 10.72 27.36 -17.44
N ALA A 384 11.74 26.68 -16.90
CA ALA A 384 12.93 27.32 -16.40
C ALA A 384 13.73 28.00 -17.53
N ILE A 385 13.82 27.36 -18.68
CA ILE A 385 14.45 27.96 -19.89
C ILE A 385 13.65 29.19 -20.33
N ALA A 386 12.35 29.11 -20.49
CA ALA A 386 11.51 30.24 -20.91
C ALA A 386 11.59 31.43 -19.97
N LEU A 387 11.70 31.20 -18.64
CA LEU A 387 11.89 32.27 -17.63
C LEU A 387 13.29 32.87 -17.69
N ALA A 388 14.32 32.11 -18.01
CA ALA A 388 15.69 32.61 -18.19
C ALA A 388 15.78 33.50 -19.44
N ASP A 389 15.17 33.04 -20.53
CA ASP A 389 15.11 33.81 -21.79
C ASP A 389 14.32 35.10 -21.64
N ALA A 390 13.18 35.09 -20.94
CA ALA A 390 12.40 36.30 -20.65
C ALA A 390 13.17 37.33 -19.78
N ARG A 391 13.96 36.83 -18.80
CA ARG A 391 14.81 37.70 -17.99
C ARG A 391 15.99 38.29 -18.77
N ALA A 392 16.59 37.53 -19.68
CA ALA A 392 17.65 38.01 -20.56
C ALA A 392 17.12 39.08 -21.53
N ALA A 393 15.91 38.87 -22.08
CA ALA A 393 15.25 39.85 -22.97
C ALA A 393 14.81 41.14 -22.25
N SER A 394 14.55 41.13 -20.95
CA SER A 394 14.19 42.29 -20.15
C SER A 394 15.40 43.07 -19.60
N ALA A 395 16.61 42.51 -19.74
CA ALA A 395 17.86 43.13 -19.30
C ALA A 395 18.69 43.74 -20.46
N SER A 396 18.24 43.52 -21.69
CA SER A 396 18.71 44.15 -22.93
C SER A 396 17.83 45.32 -23.33
#